data_3e23f736031b08020f18ed36a1139dfd
#
_entry.id   3e23f736031b08020f18ed36a1139dfd
#
_cell.length_a   1.000
_cell.length_b   1.000
_cell.length_c   1.000
_cell.angle_alpha   90.00
_cell.angle_beta   90.00
_cell.angle_gamma   90.00
#
_symmetry.space_group_name_H-M   'P 1'
#
loop_
_entity.id
_entity.type
_entity.pdbx_description
1 polymer ?
#
loop_
_entity_poly.entity_id
_entity_poly.type
_entity_poly.pdbx_seq_one_letter_code
_entity_poly.pdbx_strand_id
1 'polypeptide(L)' 'MTRCPECEADLDLDGYELDVNETINCPECATELKVTNSDPIAVALADVENQ' A
#
# COMPACT_ATOMS: atom_id res chain seq x y z
N MET A 1 8.19 8.29 0.43
CA MET A 1 7.58 7.65 -0.73
C MET A 1 7.33 6.19 -0.46
N THR A 2 6.26 5.69 -1.00
CA THR A 2 5.82 4.34 -0.72
C THR A 2 6.12 3.44 -1.92
N ARG A 3 6.49 2.22 -1.64
CA ARG A 3 6.76 1.27 -2.71
C ARG A 3 5.88 0.05 -2.55
N CYS A 4 5.50 -0.48 -3.70
CA CYS A 4 4.74 -1.72 -3.71
C CYS A 4 5.64 -2.87 -3.27
N PRO A 5 5.22 -3.64 -2.26
CA PRO A 5 6.05 -4.75 -1.81
C PRO A 5 6.11 -5.92 -2.78
N GLU A 6 5.27 -5.90 -3.80
CA GLU A 6 5.23 -6.99 -4.74
C GLU A 6 6.12 -6.70 -5.95
N CYS A 7 5.90 -5.57 -6.61
CA CYS A 7 6.65 -5.23 -7.81
C CYS A 7 7.63 -4.10 -7.59
N GLU A 8 7.63 -3.51 -6.40
CA GLU A 8 8.54 -2.44 -6.02
C GLU A 8 8.39 -1.19 -6.87
N ALA A 9 7.20 -0.99 -7.40
CA ALA A 9 6.92 0.23 -8.14
C ALA A 9 6.71 1.37 -7.18
N ASP A 10 7.11 2.56 -7.61
CA ASP A 10 6.91 3.74 -6.78
C ASP A 10 5.43 4.08 -6.74
N LEU A 11 4.91 4.20 -5.53
CA LEU A 11 3.52 4.54 -5.32
C LEU A 11 3.45 5.94 -4.74
N ASP A 12 2.90 6.85 -5.52
CA ASP A 12 2.82 8.25 -5.11
C ASP A 12 1.53 8.46 -4.34
N LEU A 13 1.56 8.07 -3.07
CA LEU A 13 0.38 8.14 -2.22
C LEU A 13 0.37 9.34 -1.29
N ASP A 14 1.38 10.19 -1.41
CA ASP A 14 1.50 11.31 -0.46
C ASP A 14 0.33 12.25 -0.53
N GLY A 15 -0.27 12.41 -1.69
CA GLY A 15 -1.38 13.33 -1.83
C GLY A 15 -2.72 12.73 -1.47
N TYR A 16 -2.75 11.50 -1.06
CA TYR A 16 -4.00 10.82 -0.76
C TYR A 16 -4.20 10.74 0.73
N GLU A 17 -5.45 10.76 1.13
CA GLU A 17 -5.79 10.64 2.54
C GLU A 17 -6.19 9.21 2.82
N LEU A 18 -5.21 8.41 3.15
CA LEU A 18 -5.43 7.00 3.42
C LEU A 18 -5.29 6.73 4.92
N ASP A 19 -6.24 6.02 5.44
CA ASP A 19 -6.21 5.63 6.85
C ASP A 19 -5.58 4.26 7.01
N VAL A 20 -5.11 4.00 8.21
CA VAL A 20 -4.63 2.66 8.53
C VAL A 20 -5.78 1.69 8.35
N ASN A 21 -5.47 0.53 7.77
CA ASN A 21 -6.42 -0.53 7.45
C ASN A 21 -7.19 -0.29 6.15
N GLU A 22 -6.87 0.76 5.44
CA GLU A 22 -7.42 0.96 4.11
C GLU A 22 -6.75 0.00 3.15
N THR A 23 -7.49 -0.39 2.13
CA THR A 23 -6.92 -1.25 1.10
C THR A 23 -6.90 -0.51 -0.21
N ILE A 24 -5.82 -0.70 -0.95
CA ILE A 24 -5.66 -0.10 -2.27
C ILE A 24 -5.11 -1.15 -3.20
N ASN A 25 -5.14 -0.85 -4.50
CA ASN A 25 -4.58 -1.73 -5.51
C ASN A 25 -3.39 -1.07 -6.15
N CYS A 26 -2.33 -1.84 -6.33
CA CYS A 26 -1.15 -1.34 -7.00
C CYS A 26 -1.48 -1.10 -8.47
N PRO A 27 -1.16 0.08 -9.00
CA PRO A 27 -1.46 0.36 -10.40
C PRO A 27 -0.56 -0.40 -11.37
N GLU A 28 0.53 -0.96 -10.86
CA GLU A 28 1.46 -1.67 -11.73
C GLU A 28 1.17 -3.16 -11.78
N CYS A 29 1.08 -3.79 -10.63
CA CYS A 29 0.86 -5.23 -10.58
C CYS A 29 -0.55 -5.59 -10.15
N ALA A 30 -1.36 -4.61 -9.82
CA ALA A 30 -2.75 -4.82 -9.42
C ALA A 30 -2.88 -5.69 -8.17
N THR A 31 -1.84 -5.73 -7.36
CA THR A 31 -1.89 -6.48 -6.12
C THR A 31 -2.61 -5.67 -5.06
N GLU A 32 -3.41 -6.34 -4.27
CA GLU A 32 -4.13 -5.67 -3.20
C GLU A 32 -3.18 -5.37 -2.04
N LEU A 33 -3.16 -4.12 -1.61
CA LEU A 33 -2.27 -3.68 -0.55
C LEU A 33 -3.10 -3.09 0.58
N LYS A 34 -2.56 -3.20 1.78
CA LYS A 34 -3.23 -2.67 2.95
C LYS A 34 -2.34 -1.62 3.60
N VAL A 35 -2.93 -0.50 3.94
CA VAL A 35 -2.20 0.59 4.57
C VAL A 35 -1.94 0.22 6.02
N THR A 36 -0.67 0.16 6.39
CA THR A 36 -0.29 -0.17 7.75
C THR A 36 0.09 1.04 8.56
N ASN A 37 0.40 2.15 7.89
CA ASN A 37 0.73 3.38 8.57
C ASN A 37 0.28 4.53 7.69
N SER A 38 -0.20 5.59 8.31
CA SER A 38 -0.74 6.69 7.53
C SER A 38 0.21 7.88 7.41
N ASP A 39 1.18 7.99 8.30
CA ASP A 39 2.08 9.15 8.23
C ASP A 39 3.43 8.77 8.82
N PRO A 40 4.38 8.45 7.96
CA PRO A 40 4.28 8.38 6.51
C PRO A 40 3.48 7.16 6.05
N ILE A 41 2.96 7.27 4.85
CA ILE A 41 2.15 6.19 4.29
C ILE A 41 3.02 4.95 4.10
N ALA A 42 2.55 3.83 4.60
CA ALA A 42 3.21 2.56 4.42
C ALA A 42 2.16 1.51 4.13
N VAL A 43 2.51 0.59 3.26
CA VAL A 43 1.57 -0.46 2.86
C VAL A 43 2.25 -1.81 2.94
N ALA A 44 1.44 -2.85 2.98
CA ALA A 44 1.91 -4.22 2.98
C ALA A 44 0.97 -5.04 2.12
N LEU A 45 1.40 -6.26 1.79
CA LEU A 45 0.57 -7.15 1.01
C LEU A 45 -0.64 -7.55 1.84
N ALA A 46 -1.81 -7.28 1.31
CA ALA A 46 -3.03 -7.64 2.03
C ALA A 46 -3.18 -9.14 2.14
N ASP A 47 -2.63 -9.85 1.17
CA ASP A 47 -2.73 -11.30 1.15
C ASP A 47 -2.08 -11.96 2.33
N VAL A 48 -0.94 -11.43 2.77
CA VAL A 48 -0.14 -12.14 3.75
C VAL A 48 -0.50 -11.76 5.16
N GLU A 49 -1.37 -10.80 5.34
CA GLU A 49 -1.57 -10.32 6.68
C GLU A 49 -2.62 -11.08 7.41
N ASN A 50 -3.25 -11.99 6.78
CA ASN A 50 -4.27 -12.73 7.48
C ASN A 50 -3.75 -14.08 7.91
N GLN A 51 -2.57 -14.14 8.40
CA GLN A 51 -1.96 -15.36 8.87
C GLN A 51 -2.41 -15.76 10.26
#